data_6de3795b002a7c03d67214fe38370b9c
#
_entry.id   6de3795b002a7c03d67214fe38370b9c
#
_cell.length_a   1.000
_cell.length_b   1.000
_cell.length_c   1.000
_cell.angle_alpha   90.00
_cell.angle_beta   90.00
_cell.angle_gamma   90.00
#
_symmetry.space_group_name_H-M   'P 1'
#
loop_
_entity.id
_entity.type
_entity.pdbx_description
1 polymer ?
#
loop_
_entity_poly.entity_id
_entity_poly.type
_entity_poly.pdbx_seq_one_letter_code
_entity_poly.pdbx_strand_id
1 'polypeptide(L)'
;MNPGEVERPDRIKTGLLGAEISRDKSGFFRLEKILPGASWSKSLRSPLTEPGIEAKAGEFIVAIDGVPTNSVKDMYSLLVGKAGVPTEILLNSKPQLEGARKTVISPLEEEYSLYHYNWVQDNIKKVDKASNGKIGYIYIPDMGPEGLNEFSRYFYPHIDKEG
;
A
#
# COMPACT_ATOMS: atom_id res chain seq x y z
N MET A 1 41.54 0.15 -14.00
CA MET A 1 40.23 -0.35 -14.49
C MET A 1 39.85 -1.57 -13.67
N ASN A 2 38.82 -1.46 -12.85
CA ASN A 2 38.31 -2.61 -12.11
C ASN A 2 37.50 -3.49 -13.08
N PRO A 3 37.86 -4.76 -13.28
CA PRO A 3 37.06 -5.65 -14.12
C PRO A 3 35.89 -6.18 -13.30
N GLY A 4 34.72 -5.58 -13.46
CA GLY A 4 33.50 -6.09 -12.79
C GLY A 4 32.30 -5.18 -12.69
N GLU A 5 32.36 -3.93 -13.11
CA GLU A 5 31.17 -3.10 -13.24
C GLU A 5 30.45 -3.42 -14.55
N VAL A 6 29.61 -4.46 -14.50
CA VAL A 6 28.59 -4.64 -15.52
C VAL A 6 27.54 -3.56 -15.27
N GLU A 7 27.41 -2.60 -16.19
CA GLU A 7 26.28 -1.66 -16.18
C GLU A 7 24.99 -2.46 -16.12
N ARG A 8 24.32 -2.40 -14.99
CA ARG A 8 23.00 -3.03 -14.86
C ARG A 8 22.01 -2.15 -15.60
N PRO A 9 21.25 -2.69 -16.56
CA PRO A 9 20.25 -1.92 -17.27
C PRO A 9 19.26 -1.33 -16.26
N ASP A 10 18.83 -0.09 -16.49
CA ASP A 10 17.81 0.56 -15.68
C ASP A 10 16.56 -0.32 -15.63
N ARG A 11 16.19 -0.72 -14.41
CA ARG A 11 14.99 -1.53 -14.21
C ARG A 11 13.77 -0.64 -14.42
N ILE A 12 12.94 -0.99 -15.39
CA ILE A 12 11.62 -0.40 -15.54
C ILE A 12 10.79 -0.81 -14.32
N LYS A 13 10.37 0.18 -13.53
CA LYS A 13 9.64 -0.05 -12.29
C LYS A 13 8.14 -0.05 -12.56
N THR A 14 7.46 -1.07 -12.06
CA THR A 14 5.99 -1.09 -12.08
C THR A 14 5.46 -0.23 -10.93
N GLY A 15 4.49 0.62 -11.21
CA GLY A 15 3.79 1.39 -10.20
C GLY A 15 2.90 0.50 -9.34
N LEU A 16 2.93 0.71 -8.01
CA LEU A 16 2.17 -0.05 -7.02
C LEU A 16 1.16 0.85 -6.32
N LEU A 17 0.04 0.28 -5.90
CA LEU A 17 -1.11 1.05 -5.42
C LEU A 17 -1.29 1.04 -3.90
N GLY A 18 -0.48 0.26 -3.18
CA GLY A 18 -0.60 0.13 -1.73
C GLY A 18 -1.96 -0.44 -1.32
N ALA A 19 -2.42 -1.47 -2.03
CA ALA A 19 -3.70 -2.11 -1.81
C ALA A 19 -3.66 -3.59 -2.19
N GLU A 20 -4.48 -4.39 -1.53
CA GLU A 20 -4.78 -5.75 -1.95
C GLU A 20 -5.87 -5.69 -3.02
N ILE A 21 -5.60 -6.25 -4.20
CA ILE A 21 -6.46 -6.14 -5.37
C ILE A 21 -6.68 -7.52 -5.96
N SER A 22 -7.93 -7.82 -6.26
CA SER A 22 -8.29 -9.08 -6.92
C SER A 22 -9.02 -8.81 -8.24
N ARG A 23 -8.96 -9.78 -9.15
CA ARG A 23 -9.75 -9.72 -10.38
C ARG A 23 -11.15 -10.27 -10.13
N ASP A 24 -12.17 -9.46 -10.37
CA ASP A 24 -13.56 -9.87 -10.29
C ASP A 24 -13.99 -10.67 -11.53
N LYS A 25 -15.08 -11.43 -11.39
CA LYS A 25 -15.70 -12.19 -12.50
C LYS A 25 -16.13 -11.31 -13.69
N SER A 26 -16.34 -10.02 -13.48
CA SER A 26 -16.62 -9.03 -14.52
C SER A 26 -15.39 -8.70 -15.38
N GLY A 27 -14.20 -9.14 -14.94
CA GLY A 27 -12.92 -8.83 -15.55
C GLY A 27 -12.27 -7.55 -15.01
N PHE A 28 -13.01 -6.69 -14.32
CA PHE A 28 -12.46 -5.52 -13.63
C PHE A 28 -11.73 -5.92 -12.34
N PHE A 29 -10.93 -5.02 -11.79
CA PHE A 29 -10.14 -5.27 -10.59
C PHE A 29 -10.73 -4.56 -9.39
N ARG A 30 -10.96 -5.33 -8.32
CA ARG A 30 -11.57 -4.86 -7.09
C ARG A 30 -10.52 -4.55 -6.04
N LEU A 31 -10.67 -3.43 -5.36
CA LEU A 31 -9.91 -3.07 -4.16
C LEU A 31 -10.44 -3.88 -2.97
N GLU A 32 -9.74 -4.93 -2.57
CA GLU A 32 -10.13 -5.74 -1.42
C GLU A 32 -9.79 -5.06 -0.10
N LYS A 33 -8.58 -4.50 -0.02
CA LYS A 33 -8.10 -3.76 1.15
C LYS A 33 -7.19 -2.64 0.69
N ILE A 34 -7.37 -1.44 1.21
CA ILE A 34 -6.43 -0.34 1.03
C ILE A 34 -5.55 -0.28 2.28
N LEU A 35 -4.24 -0.23 2.10
CA LEU A 35 -3.28 -0.14 3.20
C LEU A 35 -3.22 1.32 3.68
N PRO A 36 -3.75 1.66 4.85
CA PRO A 36 -3.82 3.07 5.27
C PRO A 36 -2.44 3.69 5.48
N GLY A 37 -1.49 2.89 5.96
CA GLY A 37 -0.12 3.34 6.22
C GLY A 37 -0.04 4.41 7.30
N ALA A 38 1.04 5.19 7.26
CA ALA A 38 1.33 6.26 8.21
C ALA A 38 1.07 7.63 7.59
N SER A 39 0.27 8.46 8.25
CA SER A 39 -0.11 9.79 7.73
C SER A 39 1.06 10.77 7.60
N TRP A 40 2.15 10.56 8.36
CA TRP A 40 3.33 11.44 8.39
C TRP A 40 4.42 11.10 7.37
N SER A 41 4.31 9.96 6.67
CA SER A 41 5.33 9.51 5.73
C SER A 41 4.71 9.15 4.37
N LYS A 42 5.21 9.77 3.31
CA LYS A 42 4.74 9.47 1.94
C LYS A 42 5.10 8.04 1.50
N SER A 43 6.26 7.52 1.89
CA SER A 43 6.69 6.16 1.55
C SER A 43 5.91 5.08 2.31
N LEU A 44 5.28 5.44 3.44
CA LEU A 44 4.46 4.54 4.23
C LEU A 44 2.96 4.83 4.06
N ARG A 45 2.54 5.40 2.95
CA ARG A 45 1.14 5.71 2.66
C ARG A 45 0.74 5.15 1.30
N SER A 46 -0.44 4.53 1.23
CA SER A 46 -1.02 4.18 -0.06
C SER A 46 -1.37 5.45 -0.84
N PRO A 47 -1.03 5.52 -2.14
CA PRO A 47 -1.48 6.62 -3.00
C PRO A 47 -3.01 6.74 -3.06
N LEU A 48 -3.73 5.66 -2.77
CA LEU A 48 -5.21 5.65 -2.71
C LEU A 48 -5.77 6.32 -1.45
N THR A 49 -4.92 6.64 -0.45
CA THR A 49 -5.32 7.34 0.77
C THR A 49 -4.88 8.81 0.79
N GLU A 50 -4.32 9.31 -0.30
CA GLU A 50 -3.96 10.72 -0.42
C GLU A 50 -5.21 11.62 -0.35
N PRO A 51 -5.08 12.84 0.20
CA PRO A 51 -6.19 13.79 0.27
C PRO A 51 -6.83 14.02 -1.10
N GLY A 52 -8.16 13.92 -1.18
CA GLY A 52 -8.93 14.11 -2.41
C GLY A 52 -9.10 12.85 -3.28
N ILE A 53 -8.46 11.72 -2.94
CA ILE A 53 -8.60 10.47 -3.70
C ILE A 53 -9.87 9.71 -3.31
N GLU A 54 -10.18 9.63 -2.02
CA GLU A 54 -11.40 9.00 -1.45
C GLU A 54 -11.70 7.59 -1.93
N ALA A 55 -10.65 6.81 -2.26
CA ALA A 55 -10.81 5.41 -2.62
C ALA A 55 -11.27 4.57 -1.43
N LYS A 56 -12.14 3.59 -1.69
CA LYS A 56 -12.70 2.72 -0.65
C LYS A 56 -12.52 1.25 -1.01
N ALA A 57 -12.29 0.42 0.01
CA ALA A 57 -12.34 -1.02 -0.18
C ALA A 57 -13.74 -1.42 -0.71
N GLY A 58 -13.76 -2.37 -1.64
CA GLY A 58 -14.96 -2.79 -2.35
C GLY A 58 -15.21 -2.08 -3.68
N GLU A 59 -14.55 -0.94 -3.94
CA GLU A 59 -14.63 -0.28 -5.25
C GLU A 59 -13.78 -1.00 -6.30
N PHE A 60 -14.05 -0.69 -7.56
CA PHE A 60 -13.36 -1.25 -8.72
C PHE A 60 -12.49 -0.19 -9.38
N ILE A 61 -11.28 -0.59 -9.76
CA ILE A 61 -10.45 0.16 -10.69
C ILE A 61 -10.90 -0.25 -12.09
N VAL A 62 -11.66 0.62 -12.75
CA VAL A 62 -12.29 0.28 -14.03
C VAL A 62 -11.50 0.74 -15.25
N ALA A 63 -10.61 1.74 -15.09
CA ALA A 63 -9.66 2.13 -16.13
C ALA A 63 -8.40 2.75 -15.53
N ILE A 64 -7.30 2.69 -16.27
CA ILE A 64 -6.01 3.32 -15.97
C ILE A 64 -5.54 4.02 -17.25
N ASP A 65 -5.26 5.34 -17.19
CA ASP A 65 -4.88 6.18 -18.34
C ASP A 65 -5.76 5.95 -19.55
N GLY A 66 -7.08 5.86 -19.33
CA GLY A 66 -8.09 5.67 -20.38
C GLY A 66 -8.22 4.22 -20.88
N VAL A 67 -7.40 3.28 -20.43
CA VAL A 67 -7.48 1.87 -20.81
C VAL A 67 -8.35 1.11 -19.82
N PRO A 68 -9.48 0.49 -20.23
CA PRO A 68 -10.31 -0.32 -19.36
C PRO A 68 -9.55 -1.52 -18.78
N THR A 69 -9.61 -1.71 -17.47
CA THR A 69 -8.83 -2.76 -16.81
C THR A 69 -9.32 -4.17 -17.11
N ASN A 70 -10.59 -4.33 -17.52
CA ASN A 70 -11.13 -5.62 -17.97
C ASN A 70 -10.60 -6.08 -19.34
N SER A 71 -9.93 -5.19 -20.08
CA SER A 71 -9.32 -5.52 -21.38
C SER A 71 -7.95 -6.22 -21.25
N VAL A 72 -7.36 -6.22 -20.03
CA VAL A 72 -6.05 -6.82 -19.76
C VAL A 72 -6.18 -7.98 -18.78
N LYS A 73 -5.21 -8.91 -18.84
CA LYS A 73 -5.15 -10.04 -17.90
C LYS A 73 -4.65 -9.61 -16.52
N ASP A 74 -3.70 -8.67 -16.51
CA ASP A 74 -3.06 -8.12 -15.33
C ASP A 74 -3.05 -6.59 -15.44
N MET A 75 -3.71 -5.91 -14.50
CA MET A 75 -3.77 -4.46 -14.51
C MET A 75 -2.41 -3.80 -14.24
N TYR A 76 -1.48 -4.48 -13.58
CA TYR A 76 -0.14 -3.95 -13.35
C TYR A 76 0.65 -3.77 -14.65
N SER A 77 0.26 -4.45 -15.74
CA SER A 77 0.81 -4.16 -17.07
C SER A 77 0.57 -2.72 -17.52
N LEU A 78 -0.52 -2.09 -17.07
CA LEU A 78 -0.84 -0.68 -17.34
C LEU A 78 -0.06 0.30 -16.44
N LEU A 79 0.59 -0.20 -15.40
CA LEU A 79 1.38 0.57 -14.43
C LEU A 79 2.89 0.43 -14.64
N VAL A 80 3.33 -0.28 -15.67
CA VAL A 80 4.75 -0.40 -16.03
C VAL A 80 5.31 0.97 -16.37
N GLY A 81 6.42 1.36 -15.71
CA GLY A 81 7.04 2.67 -15.86
C GLY A 81 6.28 3.82 -15.17
N LYS A 82 5.25 3.52 -14.37
CA LYS A 82 4.41 4.53 -13.71
C LYS A 82 4.78 4.81 -12.24
N ALA A 83 5.79 4.16 -11.70
CA ALA A 83 6.26 4.44 -10.34
C ALA A 83 6.64 5.93 -10.19
N GLY A 84 5.98 6.65 -9.27
CA GLY A 84 6.15 8.08 -9.06
C GLY A 84 5.59 8.99 -10.15
N VAL A 85 4.98 8.45 -11.19
CA VAL A 85 4.42 9.22 -12.31
C VAL A 85 2.93 9.44 -12.09
N PRO A 86 2.42 10.69 -12.16
CA PRO A 86 0.99 10.95 -12.07
C PRO A 86 0.21 10.13 -13.10
N THR A 87 -0.70 9.30 -12.60
CA THR A 87 -1.43 8.31 -13.39
C THR A 87 -2.92 8.47 -13.11
N GLU A 88 -3.72 8.57 -14.16
CA GLU A 88 -5.16 8.66 -14.07
C GLU A 88 -5.75 7.28 -13.78
N ILE A 89 -6.63 7.20 -12.77
CA ILE A 89 -7.43 6.01 -12.52
C ILE A 89 -8.91 6.37 -12.45
N LEU A 90 -9.75 5.48 -12.96
CA LEU A 90 -11.20 5.56 -12.80
C LEU A 90 -11.65 4.55 -11.76
N LEU A 91 -12.33 5.04 -10.72
CA LEU A 91 -12.88 4.25 -9.64
C LEU A 91 -14.41 4.24 -9.71
N ASN A 92 -15.01 3.08 -9.43
CA ASN A 92 -16.47 2.95 -9.39
C ASN A 92 -16.88 1.95 -8.30
N SER A 93 -18.02 2.17 -7.68
CA SER A 93 -18.64 1.20 -6.76
C SER A 93 -19.20 -0.04 -7.47
N LYS A 94 -19.37 0.03 -8.80
CA LYS A 94 -19.83 -1.06 -9.67
C LYS A 94 -18.76 -1.41 -10.70
N PRO A 95 -18.70 -2.66 -11.18
CA PRO A 95 -17.74 -3.08 -12.20
C PRO A 95 -18.17 -2.61 -13.62
N GLN A 96 -18.17 -1.30 -13.83
CA GLN A 96 -18.56 -0.66 -15.08
C GLN A 96 -17.88 0.70 -15.23
N LEU A 97 -17.70 1.16 -16.48
CA LEU A 97 -17.12 2.46 -16.78
C LEU A 97 -18.09 3.62 -16.54
N GLU A 98 -19.37 3.39 -16.80
CA GLU A 98 -20.41 4.41 -16.64
C GLU A 98 -20.53 4.84 -15.17
N GLY A 99 -20.49 6.14 -14.91
CA GLY A 99 -20.56 6.72 -13.58
C GLY A 99 -19.27 6.59 -12.76
N ALA A 100 -18.17 6.15 -13.37
CA ALA A 100 -16.87 6.11 -12.70
C ALA A 100 -16.36 7.52 -12.40
N ARG A 101 -15.77 7.69 -11.21
CA ARG A 101 -15.09 8.92 -10.85
C ARG A 101 -13.61 8.86 -11.23
N LYS A 102 -13.13 9.95 -11.76
CA LYS A 102 -11.74 10.12 -12.15
C LYS A 102 -10.92 10.63 -10.97
N THR A 103 -9.74 10.06 -10.78
CA THR A 103 -8.74 10.57 -9.88
C THR A 103 -7.34 10.39 -10.46
N VAL A 104 -6.37 11.15 -9.94
CA VAL A 104 -4.97 11.05 -10.34
C VAL A 104 -4.16 10.69 -9.11
N ILE A 105 -3.35 9.64 -9.22
CA ILE A 105 -2.47 9.16 -8.18
C ILE A 105 -1.03 9.11 -8.67
N SER A 106 -0.07 9.08 -7.75
CA SER A 106 1.33 8.75 -8.04
C SER A 106 1.65 7.38 -7.46
N PRO A 107 1.65 6.31 -8.29
CA PRO A 107 1.92 4.96 -7.81
C PRO A 107 3.27 4.84 -7.11
N LEU A 108 3.35 3.96 -6.11
CA LEU A 108 4.59 3.69 -5.36
C LEU A 108 5.59 2.91 -6.21
N GLU A 109 6.87 3.08 -5.89
CA GLU A 109 7.96 2.30 -6.45
C GLU A 109 8.09 0.94 -5.76
N GLU A 110 7.83 0.90 -4.44
CA GLU A 110 7.82 -0.29 -3.61
C GLU A 110 6.74 -0.15 -2.54
N GLU A 111 6.24 -1.25 -2.01
CA GLU A 111 5.21 -1.27 -0.97
C GLU A 111 5.52 -2.23 0.18
N TYR A 112 6.74 -2.81 0.21
CA TYR A 112 7.15 -3.70 1.29
C TYR A 112 7.06 -3.02 2.65
N SER A 113 7.62 -1.81 2.76
CA SER A 113 7.61 -1.02 4.01
C SER A 113 6.19 -0.69 4.44
N LEU A 114 5.29 -0.42 3.48
CA LEU A 114 3.88 -0.15 3.75
C LEU A 114 3.15 -1.39 4.25
N TYR A 115 3.35 -2.55 3.61
CA TYR A 115 2.79 -3.83 4.08
C TYR A 115 3.28 -4.19 5.47
N HIS A 116 4.60 -4.07 5.70
CA HIS A 116 5.22 -4.34 6.98
C HIS A 116 4.66 -3.44 8.10
N TYR A 117 4.56 -2.14 7.84
CA TYR A 117 3.97 -1.20 8.79
C TYR A 117 2.53 -1.59 9.14
N ASN A 118 1.69 -1.87 8.14
CA ASN A 118 0.30 -2.26 8.38
C ASN A 118 0.21 -3.59 9.14
N TRP A 119 1.08 -4.55 8.85
CA TRP A 119 1.15 -5.82 9.58
C TRP A 119 1.46 -5.60 11.08
N VAL A 120 2.42 -4.74 11.41
CA VAL A 120 2.72 -4.37 12.81
C VAL A 120 1.49 -3.73 13.47
N GLN A 121 0.85 -2.76 12.81
CA GLN A 121 -0.34 -2.09 13.33
C GLN A 121 -1.51 -3.06 13.54
N ASP A 122 -1.72 -3.99 12.62
CA ASP A 122 -2.76 -5.01 12.76
C ASP A 122 -2.46 -5.99 13.91
N ASN A 123 -1.19 -6.33 14.16
CA ASN A 123 -0.81 -7.15 15.31
C ASN A 123 -1.01 -6.41 16.64
N ILE A 124 -0.67 -5.12 16.72
CA ILE A 124 -0.96 -4.29 17.90
C ILE A 124 -2.46 -4.35 18.22
N LYS A 125 -3.33 -4.11 17.23
CA LYS A 125 -4.79 -4.16 17.40
C LYS A 125 -5.30 -5.54 17.82
N LYS A 126 -4.74 -6.62 17.25
CA LYS A 126 -5.11 -7.99 17.59
C LYS A 126 -4.79 -8.32 19.05
N VAL A 127 -3.57 -7.99 19.49
CA VAL A 127 -3.13 -8.26 20.89
C VAL A 127 -3.93 -7.41 21.86
N ASP A 128 -4.12 -6.12 21.56
CA ASP A 128 -4.91 -5.21 22.39
C ASP A 128 -6.33 -5.72 22.58
N LYS A 129 -7.00 -6.11 21.50
CA LYS A 129 -8.36 -6.68 21.52
C LYS A 129 -8.40 -8.02 22.30
N ALA A 130 -7.45 -8.92 22.05
CA ALA A 130 -7.44 -10.24 22.68
C ALA A 130 -7.17 -10.19 24.19
N SER A 131 -6.40 -9.19 24.64
CA SER A 131 -6.04 -8.99 26.04
C SER A 131 -6.95 -7.98 26.78
N ASN A 132 -7.98 -7.44 26.12
CA ASN A 132 -8.78 -6.32 26.64
C ASN A 132 -7.89 -5.13 27.08
N GLY A 133 -6.89 -4.80 26.26
CA GLY A 133 -5.97 -3.68 26.51
C GLY A 133 -4.84 -3.95 27.49
N LYS A 134 -4.74 -5.15 28.09
CA LYS A 134 -3.78 -5.46 29.15
C LYS A 134 -2.35 -5.74 28.66
N ILE A 135 -2.20 -6.23 27.42
CA ILE A 135 -0.90 -6.61 26.84
C ILE A 135 -0.55 -5.67 25.70
N GLY A 136 0.70 -5.22 25.63
CA GLY A 136 1.27 -4.48 24.52
C GLY A 136 1.92 -5.42 23.51
N TYR A 137 1.94 -5.02 22.23
CA TYR A 137 2.70 -5.68 21.17
C TYR A 137 3.78 -4.75 20.68
N ILE A 138 5.01 -5.20 20.67
CA ILE A 138 6.17 -4.46 20.19
C ILE A 138 6.88 -5.32 19.13
N TYR A 139 7.14 -4.73 17.97
CA TYR A 139 7.97 -5.33 16.94
C TYR A 139 9.34 -4.63 16.94
N ILE A 140 10.41 -5.40 17.06
CA ILE A 140 11.79 -4.91 17.03
C ILE A 140 12.44 -5.49 15.77
N PRO A 141 12.72 -4.65 14.73
CA PRO A 141 13.24 -5.13 13.45
C PRO A 141 14.65 -5.70 13.55
N ASP A 142 15.47 -5.16 14.44
CA ASP A 142 16.86 -5.56 14.65
C ASP A 142 17.31 -5.23 16.09
N MET A 143 18.52 -5.60 16.44
CA MET A 143 19.16 -5.27 17.73
C MET A 143 20.07 -4.02 17.65
N GLY A 144 19.94 -3.26 16.58
CA GLY A 144 20.68 -2.03 16.34
C GLY A 144 19.92 -0.76 16.69
N PRO A 145 20.38 0.40 16.19
CA PRO A 145 19.75 1.69 16.47
C PRO A 145 18.30 1.79 16.02
N GLU A 146 17.92 1.14 14.90
CA GLU A 146 16.55 1.15 14.41
C GLU A 146 15.62 0.38 15.34
N GLY A 147 16.05 -0.82 15.79
CA GLY A 147 15.31 -1.61 16.76
C GLY A 147 15.14 -0.90 18.10
N LEU A 148 16.16 -0.17 18.56
CA LEU A 148 16.07 0.61 19.80
C LEU A 148 15.08 1.78 19.67
N ASN A 149 15.06 2.44 18.52
CA ASN A 149 14.09 3.51 18.23
C ASN A 149 12.65 2.96 18.21
N GLU A 150 12.41 1.84 17.55
CA GLU A 150 11.10 1.20 17.51
C GLU A 150 10.69 0.68 18.89
N PHE A 151 11.62 0.09 19.66
CA PHE A 151 11.36 -0.27 21.04
C PHE A 151 10.91 0.95 21.85
N SER A 152 11.66 2.04 21.81
CA SER A 152 11.32 3.25 22.56
C SER A 152 9.96 3.82 22.14
N ARG A 153 9.66 3.84 20.83
CA ARG A 153 8.41 4.35 20.28
C ARG A 153 7.19 3.57 20.78
N TYR A 154 7.28 2.25 20.87
CA TYR A 154 6.15 1.38 21.22
C TYR A 154 6.12 0.97 22.69
N PHE A 155 7.26 0.96 23.38
CA PHE A 155 7.32 0.57 24.80
C PHE A 155 6.72 1.64 25.72
N TYR A 156 7.14 2.88 25.59
CA TYR A 156 6.71 3.94 26.50
C TYR A 156 5.19 4.18 26.52
N PRO A 157 4.47 4.16 25.39
CA PRO A 157 3.00 4.24 25.42
C PRO A 157 2.30 3.05 26.08
N HIS A 158 3.01 1.96 26.32
CA HIS A 158 2.46 0.71 26.87
C HIS A 158 3.01 0.37 28.26
N ILE A 159 3.78 1.27 28.88
CA ILE A 159 4.45 1.02 30.17
C ILE A 159 3.48 0.69 31.31
N ASP A 160 2.25 1.14 31.23
CA ASP A 160 1.20 0.91 32.22
C ASP A 160 0.40 -0.39 31.97
N LYS A 161 0.72 -1.16 30.92
CA LYS A 161 0.08 -2.44 30.64
C LYS A 161 0.67 -3.55 31.54
N GLU A 162 -0.09 -4.63 31.70
CA GLU A 162 0.31 -5.77 32.54
C GLU A 162 1.41 -6.65 31.89
N GLY A 163 1.60 -6.51 30.56
CA GLY A 163 2.61 -7.24 29.80
C GLY A 163 2.72 -6.77 28.36
#